data_5f28d79981647d4e583711f046fec0b6
#
_entry.id   5f28d79981647d4e583711f046fec0b6
#
_cell.length_a   1.000
_cell.length_b   1.000
_cell.length_c   1.000
_cell.angle_alpha   90.00
_cell.angle_beta   90.00
_cell.angle_gamma   90.00
#
_symmetry.space_group_name_H-M   'P 1'
#
loop_
_entity.id
_entity.type
_entity.pdbx_description
1 polymer ?
#
loop_
_entity_poly.entity_id
_entity_poly.type
_entity_poly.pdbx_seq_one_letter_code
_entity_poly.pdbx_strand_id
1 'polypeptide(L)'
;MAKQRAAVLGVGQTHHRSKRLDVTIGGLCREAIDRALADADLTFADVDAVVLGKAPDLFEGVMMPELMLADAIGATGKPLLRVHTAGSVGGSTANVAASLVHGGEHSRVLAVAFEKQSESNAMWALSIGIPFNMPVGAGAGGYFAPHVRSYIRRSGAPQHIGSLVAVKDRRNGAKNQYAHLKQADITLESVQASAMLWDPIRYDETCPSSDGACAIVLGDENAAKGRTAAWIHATAMRTEPTTFAGRDQVNPQAGKDAAAALWQQAGITDPLSQVDAAEIYVPFSWFEPMWLENLGFTEEGQGWKLTEAGETELGGRLPINPSGGVLSSNPIGASGMLRFGEAAMQVMGRAGEHQVDGARIALGHAYGGGSQYFSMWVVGAEKP
;
A
#
# COMPACT_ATOMS: atom_id res chain seq x y z
N MET A 1 -23.41 -3.68 -20.39
CA MET A 1 -22.21 -4.07 -21.15
C MET A 1 -21.56 -5.26 -20.44
N ALA A 2 -20.91 -6.17 -21.15
CA ALA A 2 -20.15 -7.24 -20.51
C ALA A 2 -19.00 -6.61 -19.74
N LYS A 3 -18.72 -7.10 -18.51
CA LYS A 3 -17.62 -6.64 -17.68
C LYS A 3 -16.29 -6.94 -18.39
N GLN A 4 -15.50 -5.89 -18.68
CA GLN A 4 -14.20 -6.08 -19.32
C GLN A 4 -13.16 -6.55 -18.30
N ARG A 5 -12.09 -7.22 -18.78
CA ARG A 5 -10.93 -7.54 -17.95
C ARG A 5 -10.02 -6.32 -17.91
N ALA A 6 -9.46 -6.04 -16.75
CA ALA A 6 -8.49 -4.99 -16.57
C ALA A 6 -7.11 -5.56 -16.21
N ALA A 7 -6.08 -4.90 -16.66
CA ALA A 7 -4.70 -5.25 -16.35
C ALA A 7 -3.87 -4.00 -16.06
N VAL A 8 -2.84 -4.14 -15.25
CA VAL A 8 -1.78 -3.15 -15.09
C VAL A 8 -0.83 -3.30 -16.26
N LEU A 9 -0.61 -2.20 -16.98
CA LEU A 9 0.26 -2.12 -18.14
C LEU A 9 1.65 -1.58 -17.79
N GLY A 10 1.71 -0.65 -16.83
CA GLY A 10 2.94 -0.05 -16.35
C GLY A 10 2.79 0.57 -14.98
N VAL A 11 3.92 0.63 -14.27
CA VAL A 11 4.05 1.17 -12.92
C VAL A 11 5.22 2.14 -12.87
N GLY A 12 5.02 3.29 -12.23
CA GLY A 12 6.08 4.27 -12.00
C GLY A 12 6.03 4.82 -10.58
N GLN A 13 7.18 5.01 -9.99
CA GLN A 13 7.29 5.59 -8.66
C GLN A 13 8.50 6.54 -8.59
N THR A 14 8.45 7.49 -7.67
CA THR A 14 9.55 8.41 -7.44
C THR A 14 10.59 7.78 -6.52
N HIS A 15 11.80 8.34 -6.49
CA HIS A 15 12.72 8.07 -5.38
C HIS A 15 12.18 8.73 -4.11
N HIS A 16 11.76 7.91 -3.14
CA HIS A 16 11.20 8.39 -1.88
C HIS A 16 12.30 8.94 -0.96
N ARG A 17 12.02 10.07 -0.32
CA ARG A 17 12.96 10.75 0.59
C ARG A 17 12.20 11.46 1.69
N SER A 18 12.92 11.81 2.77
CA SER A 18 12.32 12.62 3.84
C SER A 18 11.81 13.98 3.34
N LYS A 19 12.49 14.57 2.35
CA LYS A 19 12.14 15.86 1.74
C LYS A 19 12.52 15.88 0.27
N ARG A 20 11.56 16.22 -0.60
CA ARG A 20 11.74 16.43 -2.03
C ARG A 20 11.63 17.94 -2.34
N LEU A 21 12.64 18.70 -1.88
CA LEU A 21 12.71 20.16 -2.10
C LEU A 21 13.04 20.54 -3.55
N ASP A 22 13.46 19.57 -4.33
CA ASP A 22 13.87 19.69 -5.74
C ASP A 22 12.68 19.79 -6.71
N VAL A 23 11.45 19.40 -6.27
CA VAL A 23 10.26 19.40 -7.13
C VAL A 23 9.03 19.95 -6.40
N THR A 24 8.11 20.52 -7.17
CA THR A 24 6.75 20.85 -6.72
C THR A 24 5.91 19.59 -6.58
N ILE A 25 4.70 19.67 -5.99
CA ILE A 25 3.76 18.54 -5.96
C ILE A 25 3.38 18.07 -7.38
N GLY A 26 3.22 19.00 -8.32
CA GLY A 26 3.00 18.68 -9.74
C GLY A 26 4.18 17.94 -10.37
N GLY A 27 5.41 18.40 -10.10
CA GLY A 27 6.64 17.76 -10.57
C GLY A 27 6.82 16.37 -9.97
N LEU A 28 6.44 16.17 -8.69
CA LEU A 28 6.49 14.87 -8.01
C LEU A 28 5.54 13.86 -8.67
N CYS A 29 4.28 14.27 -8.93
CA CYS A 29 3.31 13.43 -9.65
C CYS A 29 3.79 13.11 -11.06
N ARG A 30 4.30 14.12 -11.78
CA ARG A 30 4.79 13.98 -13.15
C ARG A 30 5.94 12.97 -13.26
N GLU A 31 6.89 12.99 -12.33
CA GLU A 31 8.00 12.03 -12.29
C GLU A 31 7.50 10.57 -12.23
N ALA A 32 6.51 10.29 -11.37
CA ALA A 32 5.93 8.95 -11.27
C ALA A 32 5.15 8.58 -12.54
N ILE A 33 4.39 9.53 -13.09
CA ILE A 33 3.58 9.30 -14.30
C ILE A 33 4.46 9.03 -15.51
N ASP A 34 5.50 9.84 -15.74
CA ASP A 34 6.40 9.65 -16.87
C ASP A 34 7.06 8.27 -16.85
N ARG A 35 7.43 7.78 -15.65
CA ARG A 35 7.94 6.42 -15.48
C ARG A 35 6.88 5.35 -15.75
N ALA A 36 5.64 5.54 -15.29
CA ALA A 36 4.57 4.58 -15.52
C ALA A 36 4.18 4.49 -17.00
N LEU A 37 4.13 5.63 -17.70
CA LEU A 37 3.89 5.69 -19.14
C LEU A 37 5.03 5.05 -19.93
N ALA A 38 6.28 5.33 -19.55
CA ALA A 38 7.45 4.71 -20.17
C ALA A 38 7.47 3.19 -19.96
N ASP A 39 7.14 2.70 -18.75
CA ASP A 39 7.06 1.26 -18.46
C ASP A 39 5.94 0.58 -19.25
N ALA A 40 4.87 1.31 -19.57
CA ALA A 40 3.77 0.85 -20.41
C ALA A 40 4.02 1.04 -21.91
N ASP A 41 5.10 1.69 -22.34
CA ASP A 41 5.32 2.15 -23.72
C ASP A 41 4.10 2.94 -24.26
N LEU A 42 3.68 3.96 -23.49
CA LEU A 42 2.53 4.83 -23.75
C LEU A 42 2.89 6.30 -23.52
N THR A 43 2.01 7.17 -23.98
CA THR A 43 2.08 8.63 -23.79
C THR A 43 0.79 9.14 -23.15
N PHE A 44 0.75 10.42 -22.76
CA PHE A 44 -0.49 11.06 -22.30
C PHE A 44 -1.64 11.02 -23.31
N ALA A 45 -1.33 10.99 -24.62
CA ALA A 45 -2.35 10.91 -25.66
C ALA A 45 -3.11 9.57 -25.64
N ASP A 46 -2.50 8.54 -25.12
CA ASP A 46 -3.07 7.20 -25.06
C ASP A 46 -3.99 6.97 -23.85
N VAL A 47 -4.01 7.93 -22.89
CA VAL A 47 -4.80 7.83 -21.65
C VAL A 47 -6.17 8.48 -21.85
N ASP A 48 -7.24 7.79 -21.47
CA ASP A 48 -8.62 8.24 -21.63
C ASP A 48 -9.14 9.02 -20.40
N ALA A 49 -8.70 8.64 -19.19
CA ALA A 49 -9.12 9.25 -17.92
C ALA A 49 -8.00 9.20 -16.87
N VAL A 50 -8.08 10.09 -15.90
CA VAL A 50 -7.11 10.17 -14.78
C VAL A 50 -7.83 10.07 -13.45
N VAL A 51 -7.29 9.26 -12.53
CA VAL A 51 -7.76 9.14 -11.15
C VAL A 51 -6.64 9.55 -10.21
N LEU A 52 -6.90 10.57 -9.39
CA LEU A 52 -5.95 11.16 -8.46
C LEU A 52 -6.25 10.73 -7.01
N GLY A 53 -5.24 10.31 -6.29
CA GLY A 53 -5.30 10.00 -4.86
C GLY A 53 -4.37 10.88 -4.02
N LYS A 54 -4.87 11.36 -2.89
CA LYS A 54 -4.10 12.09 -1.90
C LYS A 54 -4.70 11.87 -0.52
N ALA A 55 -3.86 11.73 0.49
CA ALA A 55 -4.27 11.67 1.90
C ALA A 55 -4.70 13.07 2.41
N PRO A 56 -4.72 13.38 3.70
CA PRO A 56 -5.28 14.62 4.20
C PRO A 56 -4.72 15.88 3.49
N ASP A 57 -5.59 16.80 3.12
CA ASP A 57 -5.20 18.08 2.48
C ASP A 57 -4.29 18.96 3.36
N LEU A 58 -4.26 18.64 4.66
CA LEU A 58 -3.44 19.35 5.65
C LEU A 58 -1.92 19.15 5.47
N PHE A 59 -1.46 18.12 4.74
CA PHE A 59 -0.03 17.88 4.58
C PHE A 59 0.68 19.00 3.81
N GLU A 60 0.10 19.50 2.73
CA GLU A 60 0.63 20.62 1.97
C GLU A 60 -0.18 21.92 2.13
N GLY A 61 -1.27 21.86 2.89
CA GLY A 61 -2.19 22.99 3.02
C GLY A 61 -2.95 23.33 1.74
N VAL A 62 -2.96 22.41 0.78
CA VAL A 62 -3.62 22.59 -0.51
C VAL A 62 -4.96 21.85 -0.48
N MET A 63 -6.02 22.62 -0.41
CA MET A 63 -7.37 22.09 -0.59
C MET A 63 -7.68 21.95 -2.08
N MET A 64 -8.38 20.88 -2.46
CA MET A 64 -8.72 20.57 -3.86
C MET A 64 -7.48 20.56 -4.79
N PRO A 65 -6.48 19.71 -4.50
CA PRO A 65 -5.23 19.67 -5.27
C PRO A 65 -5.45 19.34 -6.75
N GLU A 66 -6.55 18.66 -7.10
CA GLU A 66 -6.94 18.35 -8.47
C GLU A 66 -7.06 19.59 -9.35
N LEU A 67 -7.45 20.74 -8.78
CA LEU A 67 -7.59 21.99 -9.56
C LEU A 67 -6.24 22.51 -10.05
N MET A 68 -5.17 22.33 -9.27
CA MET A 68 -3.84 22.83 -9.65
C MET A 68 -2.97 21.74 -10.29
N LEU A 69 -3.40 20.48 -10.26
CA LEU A 69 -2.61 19.36 -10.79
C LEU A 69 -3.04 18.91 -12.19
N ALA A 70 -4.22 19.32 -12.67
CA ALA A 70 -4.82 18.80 -13.91
C ALA A 70 -3.82 18.77 -15.09
N ASP A 71 -3.09 19.86 -15.35
CA ASP A 71 -2.12 19.92 -16.44
C ASP A 71 -0.90 19.03 -16.16
N ALA A 72 -0.36 19.08 -14.95
CA ALA A 72 0.83 18.33 -14.57
C ALA A 72 0.64 16.81 -14.68
N ILE A 73 -0.57 16.33 -14.37
CA ILE A 73 -0.93 14.90 -14.42
C ILE A 73 -1.56 14.47 -15.76
N GLY A 74 -1.59 15.35 -16.76
CA GLY A 74 -2.08 15.05 -18.09
C GLY A 74 -3.60 14.87 -18.20
N ALA A 75 -4.36 15.46 -17.28
CA ALA A 75 -5.82 15.34 -17.23
C ALA A 75 -6.56 16.41 -18.08
N THR A 76 -5.86 17.42 -18.62
CA THR A 76 -6.47 18.46 -19.45
C THR A 76 -7.22 17.84 -20.62
N GLY A 77 -8.50 18.16 -20.76
CA GLY A 77 -9.38 17.61 -21.79
C GLY A 77 -9.89 16.20 -21.55
N LYS A 78 -9.65 15.62 -20.36
CA LYS A 78 -10.03 14.26 -19.97
C LYS A 78 -10.81 14.27 -18.65
N PRO A 79 -11.64 13.23 -18.37
CA PRO A 79 -12.21 13.03 -17.05
C PRO A 79 -11.11 12.94 -15.99
N LEU A 80 -11.26 13.72 -14.90
CA LEU A 80 -10.42 13.69 -13.72
C LEU A 80 -11.28 13.40 -12.48
N LEU A 81 -10.99 12.32 -11.78
CA LEU A 81 -11.64 11.96 -10.53
C LEU A 81 -10.64 12.01 -9.39
N ARG A 82 -11.04 12.55 -8.25
CA ARG A 82 -10.28 12.45 -7.01
C ARG A 82 -10.90 11.44 -6.07
N VAL A 83 -10.06 10.59 -5.48
CA VAL A 83 -10.44 9.60 -4.46
C VAL A 83 -9.82 10.00 -3.12
N HIS A 84 -10.57 9.82 -2.03
CA HIS A 84 -10.07 10.03 -0.68
C HIS A 84 -10.67 9.01 0.29
N THR A 85 -9.83 8.19 0.92
CA THR A 85 -10.19 7.19 1.93
C THR A 85 -9.10 7.09 3.01
N ALA A 86 -8.70 8.25 3.56
CA ALA A 86 -7.60 8.36 4.52
C ALA A 86 -6.31 7.65 4.03
N GLY A 87 -5.62 6.89 4.87
CA GLY A 87 -4.37 6.20 4.51
C GLY A 87 -4.51 5.10 3.44
N SER A 88 -5.72 4.56 3.22
CA SER A 88 -5.98 3.58 2.16
C SER A 88 -6.14 4.19 0.77
N VAL A 89 -6.08 5.52 0.67
CA VAL A 89 -6.42 6.27 -0.55
C VAL A 89 -5.68 5.77 -1.81
N GLY A 90 -4.40 5.44 -1.71
CA GLY A 90 -3.64 4.94 -2.86
C GLY A 90 -4.21 3.65 -3.45
N GLY A 91 -4.58 2.68 -2.60
CA GLY A 91 -5.24 1.45 -3.03
C GLY A 91 -6.66 1.70 -3.55
N SER A 92 -7.41 2.57 -2.89
CA SER A 92 -8.76 2.95 -3.35
C SER A 92 -8.73 3.65 -4.71
N THR A 93 -7.73 4.48 -4.96
CA THR A 93 -7.52 5.16 -6.26
C THR A 93 -7.27 4.13 -7.37
N ALA A 94 -6.41 3.15 -7.13
CA ALA A 94 -6.16 2.07 -8.08
C ALA A 94 -7.42 1.21 -8.33
N ASN A 95 -8.21 0.89 -7.29
CA ASN A 95 -9.45 0.15 -7.43
C ASN A 95 -10.54 0.93 -8.20
N VAL A 96 -10.63 2.24 -8.00
CA VAL A 96 -11.54 3.10 -8.79
C VAL A 96 -11.12 3.12 -10.26
N ALA A 97 -9.82 3.29 -10.54
CA ALA A 97 -9.30 3.25 -11.90
C ALA A 97 -9.56 1.89 -12.57
N ALA A 98 -9.35 0.78 -11.84
CA ALA A 98 -9.70 -0.56 -12.32
C ALA A 98 -11.20 -0.70 -12.62
N SER A 99 -12.06 -0.10 -11.80
CA SER A 99 -13.52 -0.14 -12.00
C SER A 99 -13.95 0.60 -13.26
N LEU A 100 -13.31 1.72 -13.61
CA LEU A 100 -13.57 2.46 -14.86
C LEU A 100 -13.22 1.62 -16.10
N VAL A 101 -12.11 0.86 -16.04
CA VAL A 101 -11.75 -0.08 -17.11
C VAL A 101 -12.72 -1.26 -17.16
N HIS A 102 -13.03 -1.88 -16.01
CA HIS A 102 -13.96 -3.00 -15.92
C HIS A 102 -15.40 -2.63 -16.40
N GLY A 103 -15.83 -1.39 -16.16
CA GLY A 103 -17.10 -0.86 -16.62
C GLY A 103 -17.18 -0.65 -18.13
N GLY A 104 -16.03 -0.64 -18.82
CA GLY A 104 -15.93 -0.42 -20.26
C GLY A 104 -16.17 1.03 -20.69
N GLU A 105 -16.08 1.97 -19.75
CA GLU A 105 -16.20 3.41 -20.07
C GLU A 105 -14.90 3.95 -20.66
N HIS A 106 -13.75 3.41 -20.22
CA HIS A 106 -12.43 3.83 -20.65
C HIS A 106 -11.54 2.61 -20.90
N SER A 107 -10.80 2.66 -22.01
CA SER A 107 -9.85 1.58 -22.37
C SER A 107 -8.53 1.68 -21.62
N ARG A 108 -8.07 2.90 -21.29
CA ARG A 108 -6.84 3.15 -20.54
C ARG A 108 -7.05 4.23 -19.50
N VAL A 109 -6.74 3.92 -18.26
CA VAL A 109 -6.89 4.83 -17.12
C VAL A 109 -5.55 4.98 -16.40
N LEU A 110 -5.14 6.22 -16.19
CA LEU A 110 -3.98 6.55 -15.36
C LEU A 110 -4.44 6.79 -13.92
N ALA A 111 -3.94 6.01 -13.01
CA ALA A 111 -4.06 6.27 -11.57
C ALA A 111 -2.76 6.89 -11.05
N VAL A 112 -2.83 7.97 -10.28
CA VAL A 112 -1.68 8.58 -9.63
C VAL A 112 -2.02 8.92 -8.19
N ALA A 113 -1.12 8.62 -7.26
CA ALA A 113 -1.24 9.02 -5.87
C ALA A 113 0.09 9.55 -5.34
N PHE A 114 0.02 10.54 -4.47
CA PHE A 114 1.20 11.22 -3.94
C PHE A 114 1.00 11.69 -2.52
N GLU A 115 2.12 12.00 -1.86
CA GLU A 115 2.14 12.82 -0.66
C GLU A 115 3.48 13.54 -0.54
N LYS A 116 3.43 14.76 -0.03
CA LYS A 116 4.61 15.58 0.27
C LYS A 116 4.58 15.99 1.75
N GLN A 117 4.73 14.99 2.62
CA GLN A 117 4.57 15.13 4.08
C GLN A 117 5.53 16.12 4.71
N SER A 118 6.67 16.40 4.04
CA SER A 118 7.66 17.37 4.53
C SER A 118 7.18 18.81 4.56
N GLU A 119 6.08 19.13 3.88
CA GLU A 119 5.53 20.49 3.83
C GLU A 119 4.64 20.81 5.03
N SER A 120 4.38 19.83 5.93
CA SER A 120 3.58 20.03 7.14
C SER A 120 4.07 19.16 8.29
N ASN A 121 3.37 19.22 9.40
CA ASN A 121 3.60 18.31 10.54
C ASN A 121 2.74 17.05 10.39
N ALA A 122 3.37 15.97 9.91
CA ALA A 122 2.70 14.69 9.67
C ALA A 122 2.01 14.12 10.92
N MET A 123 2.61 14.29 12.11
CA MET A 123 2.01 13.82 13.36
C MET A 123 0.71 14.54 13.68
N TRP A 124 0.66 15.85 13.46
CA TRP A 124 -0.54 16.63 13.66
C TRP A 124 -1.62 16.31 12.61
N ALA A 125 -1.22 16.23 11.35
CA ALA A 125 -2.14 15.92 10.25
C ALA A 125 -2.76 14.50 10.35
N LEU A 126 -2.06 13.57 10.99
CA LEU A 126 -2.54 12.20 11.26
C LEU A 126 -3.26 12.05 12.61
N SER A 127 -3.37 13.11 13.40
CA SER A 127 -4.13 13.09 14.64
C SER A 127 -5.62 13.00 14.30
N ILE A 128 -6.23 11.88 14.64
CA ILE A 128 -7.64 11.62 14.31
C ILE A 128 -8.51 12.53 15.16
N GLY A 129 -9.25 13.42 14.50
CA GLY A 129 -10.19 14.34 15.12
C GLY A 129 -11.48 13.66 15.60
N ILE A 130 -11.38 12.67 16.49
CA ILE A 130 -12.55 12.07 17.12
C ILE A 130 -12.92 12.95 18.32
N PRO A 131 -14.21 13.31 18.50
CA PRO A 131 -14.62 14.26 19.53
C PRO A 131 -14.12 13.95 20.95
N PHE A 132 -13.91 12.68 21.27
CA PHE A 132 -13.47 12.23 22.59
C PHE A 132 -11.97 11.99 22.72
N ASN A 133 -11.22 12.02 21.63
CA ASN A 133 -9.77 11.73 21.59
C ASN A 133 -8.91 12.98 21.33
N MET A 134 -9.52 14.12 21.04
CA MET A 134 -8.80 15.36 20.76
C MET A 134 -7.80 15.80 21.85
N PRO A 135 -8.03 15.58 23.16
CA PRO A 135 -7.07 15.99 24.19
C PRO A 135 -5.78 15.15 24.23
N VAL A 136 -5.76 13.97 23.63
CA VAL A 136 -4.66 13.02 23.84
C VAL A 136 -3.48 13.26 22.89
N GLY A 137 -3.67 13.93 21.74
CA GLY A 137 -2.60 14.38 20.83
C GLY A 137 -1.50 13.35 20.52
N ALA A 138 -1.83 12.06 20.59
CA ALA A 138 -0.84 10.99 20.61
C ALA A 138 -0.32 10.61 19.21
N GLY A 139 -0.84 11.22 18.16
CA GLY A 139 -0.54 10.86 16.78
C GLY A 139 -0.90 9.41 16.44
N ALA A 140 -0.51 8.95 15.26
CA ALA A 140 -0.82 7.59 14.81
C ALA A 140 -0.21 6.51 15.73
N GLY A 141 1.06 6.64 16.12
CA GLY A 141 1.72 5.64 16.95
C GLY A 141 1.09 5.45 18.30
N GLY A 142 0.76 6.56 19.00
CA GLY A 142 0.07 6.49 20.29
C GLY A 142 -1.36 5.94 20.19
N TYR A 143 -2.02 6.14 19.03
CA TYR A 143 -3.32 5.54 18.75
C TYR A 143 -3.21 4.02 18.55
N PHE A 144 -2.21 3.53 17.81
CA PHE A 144 -2.07 2.12 17.46
C PHE A 144 -1.36 1.26 18.52
N ALA A 145 -0.54 1.84 19.40
CA ALA A 145 0.19 1.10 20.42
C ALA A 145 -0.72 0.23 21.34
N PRO A 146 -1.89 0.70 21.81
CA PRO A 146 -2.83 -0.15 22.56
C PRO A 146 -3.34 -1.35 21.76
N HIS A 147 -3.49 -1.22 20.44
CA HIS A 147 -3.92 -2.34 19.58
C HIS A 147 -2.82 -3.39 19.47
N VAL A 148 -1.57 -2.98 19.28
CA VAL A 148 -0.40 -3.86 19.29
C VAL A 148 -0.26 -4.56 20.65
N ARG A 149 -0.42 -3.84 21.75
CA ARG A 149 -0.39 -4.42 23.09
C ARG A 149 -1.51 -5.46 23.27
N SER A 150 -2.70 -5.19 22.75
CA SER A 150 -3.82 -6.15 22.76
C SER A 150 -3.52 -7.38 21.91
N TYR A 151 -2.90 -7.21 20.74
CA TYR A 151 -2.47 -8.31 19.88
C TYR A 151 -1.49 -9.23 20.62
N ILE A 152 -0.42 -8.67 21.18
CA ILE A 152 0.59 -9.44 21.93
C ILE A 152 -0.07 -10.25 23.08
N ARG A 153 -1.02 -9.62 23.78
CA ARG A 153 -1.74 -10.30 24.88
C ARG A 153 -2.63 -11.44 24.39
N ARG A 154 -3.33 -11.24 23.25
CA ARG A 154 -4.25 -12.28 22.70
C ARG A 154 -3.49 -13.44 22.09
N SER A 155 -2.43 -13.15 21.32
CA SER A 155 -1.69 -14.16 20.55
C SER A 155 -0.59 -14.85 21.36
N GLY A 156 -0.10 -14.21 22.44
CA GLY A 156 1.10 -14.66 23.15
C GLY A 156 2.39 -14.45 22.37
N ALA A 157 2.37 -13.60 21.32
CA ALA A 157 3.54 -13.33 20.48
C ALA A 157 4.73 -12.83 21.30
N PRO A 158 5.95 -13.37 21.07
CA PRO A 158 7.17 -12.88 21.69
C PRO A 158 7.47 -11.44 21.31
N GLN A 159 8.08 -10.68 22.22
CA GLN A 159 8.31 -9.24 22.00
C GLN A 159 9.28 -8.91 20.86
N HIS A 160 10.12 -9.85 20.42
CA HIS A 160 11.04 -9.64 19.33
C HIS A 160 10.39 -9.72 17.93
N ILE A 161 9.16 -10.18 17.82
CA ILE A 161 8.47 -10.35 16.52
C ILE A 161 8.39 -9.03 15.74
N GLY A 162 7.97 -7.94 16.38
CA GLY A 162 7.96 -6.63 15.71
C GLY A 162 9.33 -6.21 15.19
N SER A 163 10.38 -6.51 15.95
CA SER A 163 11.76 -6.21 15.55
C SER A 163 12.21 -7.07 14.37
N LEU A 164 11.82 -8.35 14.28
CA LEU A 164 12.09 -9.21 13.12
C LEU A 164 11.48 -8.64 11.84
N VAL A 165 10.21 -8.23 11.89
CA VAL A 165 9.54 -7.58 10.76
C VAL A 165 10.28 -6.32 10.32
N ALA A 166 10.69 -5.48 11.27
CA ALA A 166 11.44 -4.25 10.95
C ALA A 166 12.77 -4.58 10.25
N VAL A 167 13.52 -5.55 10.74
CA VAL A 167 14.77 -6.01 10.12
C VAL A 167 14.54 -6.49 8.70
N LYS A 168 13.53 -7.34 8.49
CA LYS A 168 13.16 -7.88 7.17
C LYS A 168 12.81 -6.77 6.19
N ASP A 169 11.87 -5.90 6.54
CA ASP A 169 11.40 -4.85 5.62
C ASP A 169 12.50 -3.83 5.29
N ARG A 170 13.38 -3.48 6.24
CA ARG A 170 14.52 -2.58 5.98
C ARG A 170 15.57 -3.21 5.06
N ARG A 171 15.85 -4.50 5.23
CA ARG A 171 16.76 -5.25 4.34
C ARG A 171 16.17 -5.39 2.93
N ASN A 172 14.88 -5.66 2.82
CA ASN A 172 14.18 -5.67 1.55
C ASN A 172 14.21 -4.29 0.89
N GLY A 173 13.97 -3.21 1.65
CA GLY A 173 14.09 -1.83 1.18
C GLY A 173 15.47 -1.49 0.63
N ALA A 174 16.55 -2.11 1.14
CA ALA A 174 17.90 -1.91 0.62
C ALA A 174 18.03 -2.40 -0.85
N LYS A 175 17.24 -3.39 -1.25
CA LYS A 175 17.17 -3.92 -2.62
C LYS A 175 16.27 -3.11 -3.55
N ASN A 176 15.40 -2.24 -3.01
CA ASN A 176 14.50 -1.40 -3.79
C ASN A 176 15.17 -0.05 -4.09
N GLN A 177 15.42 0.23 -5.38
CA GLN A 177 16.08 1.48 -5.79
C GLN A 177 15.31 2.74 -5.39
N TYR A 178 13.99 2.66 -5.22
CA TYR A 178 13.11 3.78 -4.89
C TYR A 178 12.93 3.99 -3.38
N ALA A 179 13.27 3.03 -2.55
CA ALA A 179 13.04 3.10 -1.11
C ALA A 179 13.75 4.28 -0.43
N HIS A 180 13.07 4.88 0.56
CA HIS A 180 13.61 5.96 1.38
C HIS A 180 14.67 5.44 2.36
N LEU A 181 14.34 4.38 3.09
CA LEU A 181 15.26 3.77 4.06
C LEU A 181 15.83 2.47 3.50
N LYS A 182 17.14 2.47 3.31
CA LYS A 182 17.93 1.36 2.76
C LYS A 182 18.96 0.93 3.80
N GLN A 183 18.61 -0.06 4.63
CA GLN A 183 19.44 -0.49 5.76
C GLN A 183 19.72 -2.00 5.63
N ALA A 184 20.71 -2.35 4.80
CA ALA A 184 21.08 -3.76 4.56
C ALA A 184 21.69 -4.44 5.79
N ASP A 185 22.36 -3.67 6.64
CA ASP A 185 23.11 -4.10 7.83
C ASP A 185 22.34 -3.99 9.15
N ILE A 186 21.05 -3.64 9.10
CA ILE A 186 20.18 -3.59 10.29
C ILE A 186 20.10 -4.97 10.97
N THR A 187 20.18 -4.99 12.29
CA THR A 187 20.11 -6.22 13.09
C THR A 187 18.98 -6.19 14.09
N LEU A 188 18.60 -7.35 14.59
CA LEU A 188 17.58 -7.49 15.64
C LEU A 188 17.98 -6.68 16.88
N GLU A 189 19.26 -6.76 17.28
CA GLU A 189 19.80 -6.06 18.44
C GLU A 189 19.74 -4.54 18.26
N SER A 190 20.03 -4.03 17.05
CA SER A 190 19.95 -2.60 16.76
C SER A 190 18.52 -2.06 16.86
N VAL A 191 17.55 -2.80 16.34
CA VAL A 191 16.12 -2.44 16.46
C VAL A 191 15.68 -2.46 17.92
N GLN A 192 16.03 -3.52 18.66
CA GLN A 192 15.69 -3.65 20.08
C GLN A 192 16.36 -2.58 20.96
N ALA A 193 17.51 -2.05 20.56
CA ALA A 193 18.20 -0.96 21.25
C ALA A 193 17.63 0.43 20.89
N SER A 194 16.81 0.53 19.84
CA SER A 194 16.21 1.81 19.44
C SER A 194 15.21 2.33 20.47
N ALA A 195 14.99 3.65 20.48
CA ALA A 195 14.16 4.31 21.49
C ALA A 195 12.72 3.76 21.48
N MET A 196 12.16 3.48 22.67
CA MET A 196 10.75 3.19 22.83
C MET A 196 9.94 4.47 22.62
N LEU A 197 9.14 4.54 21.57
CA LEU A 197 8.31 5.71 21.29
C LEU A 197 6.92 5.63 21.94
N TRP A 198 6.25 4.51 21.73
CA TRP A 198 4.93 4.20 22.31
C TRP A 198 4.91 2.72 22.68
N ASP A 199 5.06 2.38 23.95
CA ASP A 199 5.12 0.97 24.36
C ASP A 199 3.95 0.15 23.79
N PRO A 200 4.20 -0.95 22.99
CA PRO A 200 5.48 -1.63 22.78
C PRO A 200 6.23 -1.25 21.49
N ILE A 201 5.91 -0.15 20.84
CA ILE A 201 6.46 0.24 19.52
C ILE A 201 7.75 1.05 19.70
N ARG A 202 8.84 0.57 19.08
CA ARG A 202 10.14 1.24 19.05
C ARG A 202 10.30 2.11 17.80
N TYR A 203 11.30 2.98 17.82
CA TYR A 203 11.61 3.90 16.71
C TYR A 203 11.83 3.16 15.39
N ASP A 204 12.66 2.13 15.36
CA ASP A 204 12.94 1.37 14.14
C ASP A 204 11.79 0.44 13.70
N GLU A 205 10.80 0.25 14.55
CA GLU A 205 9.56 -0.46 14.23
C GLU A 205 8.49 0.43 13.58
N THR A 206 8.80 1.71 13.31
CA THR A 206 7.89 2.68 12.70
C THR A 206 8.27 2.98 11.25
N CYS A 207 7.27 3.37 10.45
CA CYS A 207 7.50 3.86 9.11
C CYS A 207 8.12 5.27 9.11
N PRO A 208 8.94 5.62 8.09
CA PRO A 208 9.40 6.98 7.91
C PRO A 208 8.27 7.90 7.44
N SER A 209 8.42 9.20 7.63
CA SER A 209 7.68 10.20 6.89
C SER A 209 8.41 10.46 5.57
N SER A 210 7.76 10.24 4.43
CA SER A 210 8.38 10.35 3.12
C SER A 210 7.58 11.26 2.19
N ASP A 211 8.29 11.98 1.34
CA ASP A 211 7.72 12.57 0.13
C ASP A 211 7.83 11.56 -1.01
N GLY A 212 6.79 11.43 -1.81
CA GLY A 212 6.81 10.53 -2.96
C GLY A 212 5.48 10.40 -3.67
N ALA A 213 5.53 9.80 -4.85
CA ALA A 213 4.38 9.50 -5.69
C ALA A 213 4.52 8.12 -6.34
N CYS A 214 3.37 7.53 -6.66
CA CYS A 214 3.25 6.33 -7.47
C CYS A 214 2.17 6.52 -8.53
N ALA A 215 2.39 5.99 -9.72
CA ALA A 215 1.42 5.99 -10.80
C ALA A 215 1.30 4.58 -11.40
N ILE A 216 0.09 4.23 -11.82
CA ILE A 216 -0.24 2.95 -12.43
C ILE A 216 -1.06 3.23 -13.70
N VAL A 217 -0.65 2.67 -14.83
CA VAL A 217 -1.43 2.67 -16.05
C VAL A 217 -2.21 1.36 -16.13
N LEU A 218 -3.53 1.46 -16.17
CA LEU A 218 -4.43 0.33 -16.34
C LEU A 218 -4.99 0.32 -17.76
N GLY A 219 -5.23 -0.88 -18.29
CA GLY A 219 -5.84 -1.04 -19.59
C GLY A 219 -6.80 -2.22 -19.66
N ASP A 220 -7.70 -2.18 -20.67
CA ASP A 220 -8.56 -3.28 -21.00
C ASP A 220 -7.80 -4.43 -21.73
N GLU A 221 -8.50 -5.47 -22.11
CA GLU A 221 -7.92 -6.62 -22.82
C GLU A 221 -7.25 -6.23 -24.15
N ASN A 222 -7.78 -5.24 -24.86
CA ASN A 222 -7.22 -4.80 -26.13
C ASN A 222 -5.93 -4.02 -25.89
N ALA A 223 -5.93 -3.16 -24.88
CA ALA A 223 -4.74 -2.39 -24.48
C ALA A 223 -3.62 -3.30 -23.94
N ALA A 224 -3.95 -4.43 -23.30
CA ALA A 224 -3.01 -5.41 -22.77
C ALA A 224 -2.49 -6.42 -23.82
N LYS A 225 -3.11 -6.47 -24.99
CA LYS A 225 -2.77 -7.47 -26.03
C LYS A 225 -1.31 -7.36 -26.49
N GLY A 226 -0.58 -8.46 -26.36
CA GLY A 226 0.84 -8.55 -26.77
C GLY A 226 1.82 -7.90 -25.80
N ARG A 227 1.37 -7.51 -24.60
CA ARG A 227 2.18 -6.90 -23.54
C ARG A 227 2.35 -7.85 -22.36
N THR A 228 3.45 -7.75 -21.64
CA THR A 228 3.55 -8.29 -20.29
C THR A 228 2.73 -7.38 -19.39
N ALA A 229 1.68 -7.91 -18.76
CA ALA A 229 0.75 -7.16 -17.94
C ALA A 229 0.37 -7.95 -16.69
N ALA A 230 0.06 -7.26 -15.60
CA ALA A 230 -0.49 -7.90 -14.41
C ALA A 230 -2.03 -7.82 -14.46
N TRP A 231 -2.67 -8.96 -14.63
CA TRP A 231 -4.14 -9.06 -14.75
C TRP A 231 -4.79 -8.93 -13.38
N ILE A 232 -5.79 -8.08 -13.27
CA ILE A 232 -6.56 -7.91 -12.03
C ILE A 232 -7.58 -9.04 -11.94
N HIS A 233 -7.35 -9.98 -11.03
CA HIS A 233 -8.23 -11.12 -10.77
C HIS A 233 -9.39 -10.72 -9.87
N ALA A 234 -9.14 -9.89 -8.86
CA ALA A 234 -10.13 -9.44 -7.90
C ALA A 234 -9.79 -8.06 -7.31
N THR A 235 -10.82 -7.34 -6.92
CA THR A 235 -10.70 -6.11 -6.13
C THR A 235 -11.71 -6.13 -4.99
N ALA A 236 -11.34 -5.62 -3.82
CA ALA A 236 -12.26 -5.49 -2.69
C ALA A 236 -12.03 -4.18 -1.94
N MET A 237 -13.12 -3.58 -1.47
CA MET A 237 -13.12 -2.44 -0.55
C MET A 237 -14.18 -2.66 0.52
N ARG A 238 -13.85 -2.37 1.79
CA ARG A 238 -14.80 -2.43 2.92
C ARG A 238 -14.48 -1.33 3.93
N THR A 239 -15.49 -0.98 4.71
CA THR A 239 -15.43 0.12 5.68
C THR A 239 -16.01 -0.33 7.01
N GLU A 240 -15.31 -0.03 8.12
CA GLU A 240 -15.81 -0.17 9.48
C GLU A 240 -16.76 0.97 9.87
N PRO A 241 -17.61 0.77 10.89
CA PRO A 241 -18.37 1.87 11.48
C PRO A 241 -17.47 3.01 11.97
N THR A 242 -17.99 4.24 11.95
CA THR A 242 -17.25 5.43 12.44
C THR A 242 -16.90 5.33 13.94
N THR A 243 -17.80 4.77 14.74
CA THR A 243 -17.63 4.64 16.18
C THR A 243 -16.69 3.50 16.52
N PHE A 244 -15.68 3.76 17.35
CA PHE A 244 -14.73 2.72 17.80
C PHE A 244 -15.33 1.73 18.79
N ALA A 245 -16.35 2.14 19.54
CA ALA A 245 -17.02 1.25 20.48
C ALA A 245 -17.62 0.03 19.75
N GLY A 246 -17.24 -1.14 20.21
CA GLY A 246 -17.69 -2.41 19.62
C GLY A 246 -16.87 -2.92 18.43
N ARG A 247 -15.90 -2.13 17.91
CA ARG A 247 -14.99 -2.60 16.86
C ARG A 247 -13.83 -3.41 17.46
N ASP A 248 -13.47 -4.51 16.82
CA ASP A 248 -12.19 -5.16 17.09
C ASP A 248 -11.07 -4.44 16.34
N GLN A 249 -10.22 -3.72 17.07
CA GLN A 249 -9.11 -2.96 16.50
C GLN A 249 -7.88 -3.83 16.20
N VAL A 250 -7.83 -5.05 16.73
CA VAL A 250 -6.76 -6.03 16.48
C VAL A 250 -7.04 -6.82 15.21
N ASN A 251 -8.29 -7.26 15.04
CA ASN A 251 -8.73 -8.05 13.90
C ASN A 251 -10.01 -7.47 13.27
N PRO A 252 -9.91 -6.29 12.59
CA PRO A 252 -11.05 -5.55 12.07
C PRO A 252 -11.93 -6.38 11.13
N GLN A 253 -13.25 -6.31 11.33
CA GLN A 253 -14.21 -7.09 10.54
C GLN A 253 -14.20 -6.71 9.06
N ALA A 254 -14.07 -5.39 8.75
CA ALA A 254 -14.00 -4.93 7.37
C ALA A 254 -12.79 -5.47 6.61
N GLY A 255 -11.65 -5.68 7.29
CA GLY A 255 -10.48 -6.32 6.69
C GLY A 255 -10.77 -7.78 6.33
N LYS A 256 -11.35 -8.55 7.27
CA LYS A 256 -11.77 -9.94 7.04
C LYS A 256 -12.78 -10.06 5.90
N ASP A 257 -13.80 -9.21 5.89
CA ASP A 257 -14.84 -9.21 4.86
C ASP A 257 -14.30 -8.81 3.48
N ALA A 258 -13.34 -7.88 3.44
CA ALA A 258 -12.65 -7.51 2.21
C ALA A 258 -11.81 -8.68 1.67
N ALA A 259 -11.03 -9.33 2.54
CA ALA A 259 -10.21 -10.49 2.18
C ALA A 259 -11.07 -11.67 1.70
N ALA A 260 -12.12 -12.03 2.43
CA ALA A 260 -13.03 -13.11 2.04
C ALA A 260 -13.66 -12.87 0.66
N ALA A 261 -14.14 -11.64 0.40
CA ALA A 261 -14.69 -11.27 -0.90
C ALA A 261 -13.62 -11.29 -2.01
N LEU A 262 -12.40 -10.89 -1.70
CA LEU A 262 -11.27 -10.89 -2.61
C LEU A 262 -10.87 -12.31 -3.04
N TRP A 263 -10.69 -13.20 -2.05
CA TRP A 263 -10.34 -14.61 -2.29
C TRP A 263 -11.42 -15.33 -3.08
N GLN A 264 -12.69 -15.13 -2.73
CA GLN A 264 -13.82 -15.70 -3.46
C GLN A 264 -13.82 -15.25 -4.93
N GLN A 265 -13.61 -13.96 -5.22
CA GLN A 265 -13.58 -13.43 -6.59
C GLN A 265 -12.39 -13.96 -7.39
N ALA A 266 -11.23 -14.13 -6.74
CA ALA A 266 -10.02 -14.66 -7.36
C ALA A 266 -10.02 -16.19 -7.50
N GLY A 267 -10.99 -16.90 -6.92
CA GLY A 267 -11.01 -18.36 -6.88
C GLY A 267 -9.92 -18.96 -5.98
N ILE A 268 -9.41 -18.19 -5.00
CA ILE A 268 -8.38 -18.61 -4.05
C ILE A 268 -9.08 -19.21 -2.83
N THR A 269 -8.76 -20.45 -2.51
CA THR A 269 -9.34 -21.20 -1.38
C THR A 269 -8.37 -21.42 -0.21
N ASP A 270 -7.07 -21.36 -0.51
CA ASP A 270 -5.98 -21.40 0.48
C ASP A 270 -4.97 -20.29 0.14
N PRO A 271 -5.17 -19.06 0.70
CA PRO A 271 -4.31 -17.93 0.37
C PRO A 271 -2.82 -18.19 0.65
N LEU A 272 -2.50 -18.88 1.73
CA LEU A 272 -1.11 -19.16 2.12
C LEU A 272 -0.36 -19.99 1.07
N SER A 273 -1.05 -20.91 0.39
CA SER A 273 -0.43 -21.78 -0.62
C SER A 273 -0.56 -21.27 -2.07
N GLN A 274 -1.48 -20.33 -2.32
CA GLN A 274 -1.84 -19.90 -3.67
C GLN A 274 -1.37 -18.47 -4.00
N VAL A 275 -0.89 -17.71 -3.01
CA VAL A 275 -0.32 -16.38 -3.20
C VAL A 275 1.20 -16.46 -3.10
N ASP A 276 1.90 -16.00 -4.12
CA ASP A 276 3.35 -16.10 -4.22
C ASP A 276 4.08 -14.93 -3.56
N ALA A 277 3.43 -13.76 -3.47
CA ALA A 277 3.97 -12.56 -2.82
C ALA A 277 2.84 -11.65 -2.33
N ALA A 278 3.04 -10.95 -1.23
CA ALA A 278 2.07 -9.99 -0.73
C ALA A 278 2.74 -8.68 -0.32
N GLU A 279 2.25 -7.59 -0.88
CA GLU A 279 2.60 -6.23 -0.49
C GLU A 279 1.50 -5.68 0.40
N ILE A 280 1.72 -5.72 1.71
CA ILE A 280 0.73 -5.32 2.71
C ILE A 280 1.13 -4.02 3.42
N TYR A 281 0.13 -3.25 3.82
CA TYR A 281 0.35 -1.94 4.44
C TYR A 281 0.69 -2.09 5.93
N VAL A 282 1.97 -2.00 6.25
CA VAL A 282 2.53 -2.20 7.61
C VAL A 282 3.22 -0.91 8.07
N PRO A 283 2.50 0.06 8.69
CA PRO A 283 3.11 1.32 9.15
C PRO A 283 3.87 1.17 10.45
N PHE A 284 3.56 0.16 11.22
CA PHE A 284 4.29 -0.30 12.41
C PHE A 284 4.49 -1.79 12.27
N SER A 285 5.67 -2.28 12.56
CA SER A 285 6.08 -3.66 12.25
C SER A 285 5.12 -4.74 12.76
N TRP A 286 4.51 -4.52 13.91
CA TRP A 286 3.53 -5.40 14.52
C TRP A 286 2.24 -5.61 13.70
N PHE A 287 1.98 -4.75 12.73
CA PHE A 287 0.83 -4.93 11.85
C PHE A 287 1.02 -6.08 10.85
N GLU A 288 2.26 -6.51 10.56
CA GLU A 288 2.44 -7.67 9.68
C GLU A 288 1.76 -8.92 10.24
N PRO A 289 2.08 -9.43 11.45
CA PRO A 289 1.41 -10.61 11.95
C PRO A 289 -0.10 -10.40 12.17
N MET A 290 -0.54 -9.19 12.54
CA MET A 290 -1.98 -8.88 12.65
C MET A 290 -2.69 -9.00 11.29
N TRP A 291 -2.08 -8.51 10.21
CA TRP A 291 -2.66 -8.60 8.87
C TRP A 291 -2.57 -10.00 8.28
N LEU A 292 -1.55 -10.80 8.60
CA LEU A 292 -1.51 -12.22 8.19
C LEU A 292 -2.74 -12.99 8.69
N GLU A 293 -3.20 -12.69 9.89
CA GLU A 293 -4.44 -13.25 10.47
C GLU A 293 -5.70 -12.63 9.84
N ASN A 294 -5.75 -11.30 9.74
CA ASN A 294 -6.90 -10.56 9.22
C ASN A 294 -7.22 -10.89 7.76
N LEU A 295 -6.17 -11.13 6.97
CA LEU A 295 -6.27 -11.47 5.54
C LEU A 295 -6.50 -12.98 5.31
N GLY A 296 -6.49 -13.80 6.36
CA GLY A 296 -6.77 -15.23 6.29
C GLY A 296 -5.60 -16.07 5.78
N PHE A 297 -4.35 -15.59 5.87
CA PHE A 297 -3.16 -16.41 5.63
C PHE A 297 -2.91 -17.40 6.78
N THR A 298 -3.32 -17.05 7.99
CA THR A 298 -3.26 -17.89 9.18
C THR A 298 -4.53 -17.77 10.02
N GLU A 299 -4.71 -18.68 10.95
CA GLU A 299 -5.71 -18.55 12.01
C GLU A 299 -5.35 -17.41 12.97
N GLU A 300 -6.35 -16.90 13.69
CA GLU A 300 -6.18 -15.85 14.70
C GLU A 300 -5.22 -16.30 15.80
N GLY A 301 -4.29 -15.43 16.18
CA GLY A 301 -3.23 -15.70 17.15
C GLY A 301 -2.03 -16.49 16.61
N GLN A 302 -1.96 -16.78 15.31
CA GLN A 302 -0.89 -17.59 14.71
C GLN A 302 0.02 -16.81 13.73
N GLY A 303 -0.35 -15.59 13.34
CA GLY A 303 0.37 -14.81 12.33
C GLY A 303 1.86 -14.59 12.65
N TRP A 304 2.18 -14.34 13.91
CA TRP A 304 3.55 -14.15 14.37
C TRP A 304 4.46 -15.37 14.17
N LYS A 305 3.88 -16.58 14.08
CA LYS A 305 4.68 -17.80 13.87
C LYS A 305 5.27 -17.89 12.47
N LEU A 306 4.59 -17.38 11.45
CA LEU A 306 5.16 -17.28 10.09
C LEU A 306 6.37 -16.34 10.09
N THR A 307 6.26 -15.19 10.76
CA THR A 307 7.36 -14.24 10.90
C THR A 307 8.54 -14.87 11.63
N GLU A 308 8.30 -15.54 12.77
CA GLU A 308 9.36 -16.18 13.57
C GLU A 308 10.07 -17.31 12.83
N ALA A 309 9.32 -18.06 12.01
CA ALA A 309 9.87 -19.15 11.19
C ALA A 309 10.61 -18.65 9.91
N GLY A 310 10.63 -17.34 9.64
CA GLY A 310 11.22 -16.77 8.43
C GLY A 310 10.41 -17.01 7.16
N GLU A 311 9.16 -17.49 7.27
CA GLU A 311 8.29 -17.79 6.14
C GLU A 311 7.83 -16.54 5.38
N THR A 312 7.98 -15.35 6.00
CA THR A 312 7.65 -14.04 5.39
C THR A 312 8.86 -13.34 4.75
N GLU A 313 10.06 -13.93 4.85
CA GLU A 313 11.28 -13.45 4.20
C GLU A 313 11.20 -13.56 2.68
N LEU A 314 12.07 -12.86 1.94
CA LEU A 314 12.09 -12.85 0.48
C LEU A 314 12.23 -14.26 -0.15
N GLY A 315 12.87 -15.20 0.52
CA GLY A 315 12.99 -16.59 0.09
C GLY A 315 12.08 -17.55 0.84
N GLY A 316 11.16 -17.04 1.67
CA GLY A 316 10.23 -17.84 2.45
C GLY A 316 9.01 -18.30 1.64
N ARG A 317 8.08 -18.97 2.30
CA ARG A 317 6.86 -19.52 1.68
C ARG A 317 5.91 -18.43 1.16
N LEU A 318 5.78 -17.31 1.89
CA LEU A 318 4.95 -16.17 1.55
C LEU A 318 5.75 -14.88 1.76
N PRO A 319 6.59 -14.46 0.81
CA PRO A 319 7.31 -13.21 0.91
C PRO A 319 6.37 -12.02 1.14
N ILE A 320 6.54 -11.36 2.28
CA ILE A 320 5.77 -10.17 2.66
C ILE A 320 6.64 -8.94 2.49
N ASN A 321 6.10 -7.94 1.78
CA ASN A 321 6.77 -6.66 1.52
C ASN A 321 8.18 -6.86 0.91
N PRO A 322 8.33 -7.62 -0.18
CA PRO A 322 9.63 -7.76 -0.86
C PRO A 322 10.23 -6.39 -1.24
N SER A 323 9.39 -5.38 -1.49
CA SER A 323 9.82 -3.99 -1.77
C SER A 323 10.38 -3.22 -0.57
N GLY A 324 10.31 -3.78 0.65
CA GLY A 324 10.58 -3.10 1.91
C GLY A 324 9.36 -2.43 2.55
N GLY A 325 8.24 -2.47 1.87
CA GLY A 325 6.95 -2.05 2.42
C GLY A 325 6.89 -0.59 2.86
N VAL A 326 5.87 -0.33 3.66
CA VAL A 326 5.63 0.98 4.28
C VAL A 326 6.72 1.32 5.30
N LEU A 327 7.31 0.32 5.96
CA LEU A 327 8.40 0.53 6.91
C LEU A 327 9.65 1.13 6.24
N SER A 328 9.86 0.89 4.95
CA SER A 328 10.98 1.49 4.21
C SER A 328 10.62 2.73 3.41
N SER A 329 9.33 2.96 3.09
CA SER A 329 8.86 4.14 2.33
C SER A 329 7.39 4.43 2.61
N ASN A 330 7.09 5.60 3.14
CA ASN A 330 5.72 5.97 3.49
C ASN A 330 5.34 7.39 3.03
N PRO A 331 5.21 7.66 1.73
CA PRO A 331 4.45 8.82 1.26
C PRO A 331 2.96 8.47 1.37
N ILE A 332 2.31 8.84 2.47
CA ILE A 332 1.07 8.22 2.95
C ILE A 332 -0.04 8.12 1.90
N GLY A 333 -0.25 9.16 1.09
CA GLY A 333 -1.23 9.15 -0.01
C GLY A 333 -0.90 8.13 -1.10
N ALA A 334 0.39 7.89 -1.36
CA ALA A 334 0.85 6.92 -2.34
C ALA A 334 1.09 5.53 -1.76
N SER A 335 1.25 5.38 -0.44
CA SER A 335 1.70 4.12 0.18
C SER A 335 0.84 2.91 -0.19
N GLY A 336 -0.49 3.07 -0.26
CA GLY A 336 -1.38 2.01 -0.72
C GLY A 336 -1.19 1.70 -2.21
N MET A 337 -0.99 2.72 -3.07
CA MET A 337 -0.75 2.50 -4.49
C MET A 337 0.60 1.84 -4.75
N LEU A 338 1.63 2.15 -3.94
CA LEU A 338 2.92 1.46 -3.98
C LEU A 338 2.76 -0.04 -3.71
N ARG A 339 1.96 -0.43 -2.70
CA ARG A 339 1.67 -1.86 -2.45
C ARG A 339 1.02 -2.53 -3.65
N PHE A 340 0.14 -1.81 -4.32
CA PHE A 340 -0.55 -2.30 -5.51
C PHE A 340 0.41 -2.39 -6.72
N GLY A 341 1.18 -1.34 -6.97
CA GLY A 341 2.17 -1.31 -8.04
C GLY A 341 3.25 -2.36 -7.87
N GLU A 342 3.81 -2.51 -6.65
CA GLU A 342 4.83 -3.52 -6.35
C GLU A 342 4.30 -4.94 -6.54
N ALA A 343 3.07 -5.24 -6.10
CA ALA A 343 2.43 -6.53 -6.37
C ALA A 343 2.32 -6.81 -7.88
N ALA A 344 1.95 -5.79 -8.68
CA ALA A 344 1.92 -5.91 -10.13
C ALA A 344 3.30 -6.14 -10.73
N MET A 345 4.33 -5.42 -10.25
CA MET A 345 5.71 -5.60 -10.71
C MET A 345 6.24 -7.00 -10.42
N GLN A 346 5.88 -7.61 -9.28
CA GLN A 346 6.25 -8.99 -8.96
C GLN A 346 5.74 -9.97 -10.02
N VAL A 347 4.46 -9.92 -10.37
CA VAL A 347 3.87 -10.86 -11.36
C VAL A 347 4.28 -10.55 -12.80
N MET A 348 4.72 -9.32 -13.09
CA MET A 348 5.29 -8.95 -14.39
C MET A 348 6.79 -9.29 -14.52
N GLY A 349 7.46 -9.73 -13.44
CA GLY A 349 8.90 -9.98 -13.43
C GLY A 349 9.74 -8.69 -13.52
N ARG A 350 9.26 -7.57 -13.01
CA ARG A 350 9.88 -6.24 -13.13
C ARG A 350 10.30 -5.62 -11.79
N ALA A 351 10.30 -6.39 -10.70
CA ALA A 351 10.62 -5.88 -9.37
C ALA A 351 12.14 -5.74 -9.10
N GLY A 352 13.01 -6.05 -10.05
CA GLY A 352 14.48 -5.88 -9.92
C GLY A 352 15.09 -6.76 -8.83
N GLU A 353 15.92 -6.20 -7.95
CA GLU A 353 16.66 -6.98 -6.94
C GLU A 353 15.76 -7.55 -5.81
N HIS A 354 14.52 -7.05 -5.67
CA HIS A 354 13.54 -7.59 -4.73
C HIS A 354 12.48 -8.46 -5.39
N GLN A 355 12.77 -8.98 -6.58
CA GLN A 355 11.89 -9.89 -7.29
C GLN A 355 11.76 -11.21 -6.55
N VAL A 356 10.53 -11.68 -6.37
CA VAL A 356 10.21 -13.03 -5.93
C VAL A 356 10.22 -13.95 -7.15
N ASP A 357 11.11 -14.92 -7.14
CA ASP A 357 11.28 -15.83 -8.27
C ASP A 357 10.00 -16.62 -8.55
N GLY A 358 9.56 -16.59 -9.81
CA GLY A 358 8.40 -17.35 -10.26
C GLY A 358 7.04 -16.82 -9.76
N ALA A 359 6.97 -15.63 -9.18
CA ALA A 359 5.71 -15.04 -8.71
C ALA A 359 4.68 -14.92 -9.84
N ARG A 360 3.52 -15.54 -9.67
CA ARG A 360 2.41 -15.55 -10.62
C ARG A 360 1.14 -14.91 -10.08
N ILE A 361 0.94 -14.96 -8.77
CA ILE A 361 -0.21 -14.37 -8.06
C ILE A 361 0.33 -13.51 -6.91
N ALA A 362 -0.08 -12.25 -6.87
CA ALA A 362 0.33 -11.34 -5.80
C ALA A 362 -0.86 -10.54 -5.24
N LEU A 363 -0.76 -10.24 -3.94
CA LEU A 363 -1.70 -9.40 -3.21
C LEU A 363 -1.14 -7.98 -3.06
N GLY A 364 -1.95 -6.97 -3.34
CA GLY A 364 -1.76 -5.59 -2.89
C GLY A 364 -2.81 -5.22 -1.85
N HIS A 365 -2.38 -4.71 -0.69
CA HIS A 365 -3.27 -4.36 0.42
C HIS A 365 -2.99 -2.94 0.93
N ALA A 366 -4.06 -2.20 1.19
CA ALA A 366 -4.02 -0.87 1.80
C ALA A 366 -5.10 -0.72 2.86
N TYR A 367 -4.79 0.01 3.94
CA TYR A 367 -5.76 0.36 4.96
C TYR A 367 -5.55 1.80 5.45
N GLY A 368 -6.54 2.35 6.16
CA GLY A 368 -6.46 3.72 6.67
C GLY A 368 -7.57 4.06 7.66
N GLY A 369 -7.52 5.29 8.18
CA GLY A 369 -8.56 5.84 9.05
C GLY A 369 -8.72 5.08 10.37
N GLY A 370 -7.63 4.70 11.05
CA GLY A 370 -7.72 3.91 12.28
C GLY A 370 -8.31 2.52 12.03
N SER A 371 -7.83 1.83 11.03
CA SER A 371 -8.32 0.54 10.54
C SER A 371 -9.81 0.59 10.14
N GLN A 372 -10.25 1.73 9.58
CA GLN A 372 -11.63 1.90 9.15
C GLN A 372 -11.85 1.54 7.68
N TYR A 373 -10.87 1.84 6.80
CA TYR A 373 -10.96 1.62 5.37
C TYR A 373 -9.97 0.55 4.93
N PHE A 374 -10.43 -0.40 4.15
CA PHE A 374 -9.62 -1.45 3.54
C PHE A 374 -9.82 -1.47 2.04
N SER A 375 -8.70 -1.54 1.30
CA SER A 375 -8.67 -1.67 -0.15
C SER A 375 -7.65 -2.73 -0.53
N MET A 376 -8.03 -3.65 -1.41
CA MET A 376 -7.19 -4.78 -1.79
C MET A 376 -7.38 -5.10 -3.26
N TRP A 377 -6.37 -5.67 -3.89
CA TRP A 377 -6.49 -6.38 -5.15
C TRP A 377 -5.63 -7.65 -5.18
N VAL A 378 -6.04 -8.62 -5.99
CA VAL A 378 -5.21 -9.73 -6.42
C VAL A 378 -4.89 -9.53 -7.89
N VAL A 379 -3.61 -9.63 -8.21
CA VAL A 379 -3.12 -9.60 -9.58
C VAL A 379 -2.43 -10.91 -9.94
N GLY A 380 -2.51 -11.28 -11.21
CA GLY A 380 -1.90 -12.48 -11.74
C GLY A 380 -1.16 -12.24 -13.04
N ALA A 381 -0.16 -13.09 -13.33
CA ALA A 381 0.57 -13.08 -14.58
C ALA A 381 -0.28 -13.52 -15.76
N GLU A 382 -1.32 -14.30 -15.51
CA GLU A 382 -2.25 -14.78 -16.52
C GLU A 382 -3.62 -14.11 -16.38
N LYS A 383 -4.32 -14.02 -17.50
CA LYS A 383 -5.69 -13.53 -17.56
C LYS A 383 -6.63 -14.49 -16.80
N PRO A 384 -7.49 -13.98 -15.86
CA PRO A 384 -8.41 -14.81 -15.07
C PRO A 384 -9.55 -15.40 -15.92
#